data_a54a85648b1a651b4ecfbe3e3eb80181
#
_entry.id   a54a85648b1a651b4ecfbe3e3eb80181
#
_cell.length_a   1.000
_cell.length_b   1.000
_cell.length_c   1.000
_cell.angle_alpha   90.00
_cell.angle_beta   90.00
_cell.angle_gamma   90.00
#
_symmetry.space_group_name_H-M   'P 1'
#
loop_
_entity.id
_entity.type
_entity.pdbx_description
1 polymer ?
#
loop_
_entity_poly.entity_id
_entity_poly.type
_entity_poly.pdbx_seq_one_letter_code
_entity_poly.pdbx_strand_id
1 'polypeptide(L)'
;VRLLIALTLLIGSSTAFAATQCTTAERSTWQDPEAFQAQLKEQGYKINKFKVTKRNCYKTYGFDKDGRRVEIYHDPVTGKAVKTEYHD
;
A
#
# COMPACT_ATOMS: atom_id res chain seq x y z
N VAL A 1 -13.41 50.85 5.19
CA VAL A 1 -13.24 50.18 5.08
C VAL A 1 -12.77 49.23 5.06
N ARG A 2 -12.80 48.72 5.14
CA ARG A 2 -12.51 47.92 5.08
C ARG A 2 -12.21 46.95 4.76
N LEU A 3 -11.97 46.26 4.70
CA LEU A 3 -11.73 45.35 4.44
C LEU A 3 -11.35 44.40 4.33
N LEU A 4 -11.31 43.76 4.28
CA LEU A 4 -11.04 42.89 4.17
C LEU A 4 -10.64 41.94 3.94
N ILE A 5 -10.51 41.37 3.85
CA ILE A 5 -10.12 40.58 3.62
C ILE A 5 -9.85 39.61 3.48
N ALA A 6 -9.84 39.07 3.37
CA ALA A 6 -9.66 38.16 3.15
C ALA A 6 -9.12 37.30 3.06
N LEU A 7 -9.03 36.81 3.12
CA LEU A 7 -8.56 35.93 2.99
C LEU A 7 -8.39 35.00 2.76
N THR A 8 -8.35 34.48 2.59
CA THR A 8 -8.17 33.58 2.31
C THR A 8 -7.64 32.65 2.30
N LEU A 9 -7.55 32.11 2.40
CA LEU A 9 -7.07 31.19 2.37
C LEU A 9 -6.88 30.27 2.07
N LEU A 10 -6.69 29.78 1.87
CA LEU A 10 -6.48 28.90 1.55
C LEU A 10 -6.02 28.04 1.58
N ILE A 11 -6.11 27.38 1.61
CA ILE A 11 -5.83 26.54 1.63
C ILE A 11 -5.57 25.75 1.27
N GLY A 12 -5.14 25.51 1.27
CA GLY A 12 -4.45 24.80 0.84
C GLY A 12 -4.65 23.56 0.78
N SER A 13 -4.93 23.03 0.47
CA SER A 13 -5.15 21.82 0.42
C SER A 13 -4.21 21.11 -0.11
N SER A 14 -3.28 20.89 0.47
CA SER A 14 -2.39 20.15 -0.04
C SER A 14 -2.87 18.89 -0.27
N THR A 15 -2.73 18.40 -1.29
CA THR A 15 -3.10 17.17 -1.60
C THR A 15 -1.97 16.34 -1.54
N ALA A 16 -1.16 16.43 -0.61
CA ALA A 16 -0.05 15.53 -0.51
C ALA A 16 -0.59 14.15 -0.38
N PHE A 17 -0.12 13.24 -1.19
CA PHE A 17 -0.51 11.88 -1.05
C PHE A 17 0.30 11.28 0.05
N ALA A 18 -0.34 10.88 1.11
CA ALA A 18 0.36 10.13 2.15
C ALA A 18 0.69 8.76 1.58
N ALA A 19 1.90 8.30 1.76
CA ALA A 19 2.25 6.95 1.38
C ALA A 19 1.43 5.98 2.21
N THR A 20 1.08 4.86 1.63
CA THR A 20 0.28 3.85 2.31
C THR A 20 1.07 3.26 3.46
N GLN A 21 0.50 3.33 4.65
CA GLN A 21 1.10 2.74 5.83
C GLN A 21 0.30 1.52 6.24
N CYS A 22 0.97 0.38 6.42
CA CYS A 22 0.27 -0.86 6.68
C CYS A 22 0.25 -1.24 8.15
N THR A 23 1.29 -0.95 8.88
CA THR A 23 1.31 -1.32 10.30
C THR A 23 2.35 -0.50 11.05
N THR A 24 2.17 -0.38 12.34
CA THR A 24 3.18 0.17 13.23
C THR A 24 3.76 -0.91 14.12
N ALA A 25 3.37 -2.17 13.90
CA ALA A 25 3.85 -3.28 14.72
C ALA A 25 5.33 -3.56 14.47
N GLU A 26 5.99 -4.11 15.47
CA GLU A 26 7.39 -4.46 15.35
C GLU A 26 7.60 -5.55 14.33
N ARG A 27 8.72 -5.49 13.64
CA ARG A 27 9.07 -6.47 12.61
C ARG A 27 8.98 -7.89 13.08
N SER A 28 9.29 -8.13 14.34
CA SER A 28 9.27 -9.49 14.88
C SER A 28 7.88 -10.13 14.87
N THR A 29 6.82 -9.31 14.72
CA THR A 29 5.46 -9.84 14.66
C THR A 29 4.97 -10.07 13.26
N TRP A 30 5.79 -9.76 12.25
CA TRP A 30 5.37 -9.88 10.86
C TRP A 30 5.45 -11.32 10.40
N GLN A 31 4.62 -11.66 9.44
CA GLN A 31 4.69 -12.96 8.80
C GLN A 31 6.01 -13.08 8.04
N ASP A 32 6.55 -14.28 8.00
CA ASP A 32 7.75 -14.52 7.23
C ASP A 32 7.51 -14.13 5.77
N PRO A 33 8.36 -13.30 5.17
CA PRO A 33 8.09 -12.81 3.83
C PRO A 33 8.05 -13.91 2.76
N GLU A 34 8.84 -14.96 2.93
CA GLU A 34 8.82 -16.03 1.94
C GLU A 34 7.56 -16.86 2.07
N ALA A 35 7.15 -17.14 3.29
CA ALA A 35 5.90 -17.87 3.51
C ALA A 35 4.72 -17.06 3.02
N PHE A 36 4.75 -15.75 3.21
CA PHE A 36 3.69 -14.89 2.75
C PHE A 36 3.58 -14.92 1.22
N GLN A 37 4.72 -14.83 0.54
CA GLN A 37 4.72 -14.90 -0.91
C GLN A 37 4.26 -16.26 -1.42
N ALA A 38 4.61 -17.33 -0.72
CA ALA A 38 4.16 -18.66 -1.10
C ALA A 38 2.63 -18.76 -1.02
N GLN A 39 2.04 -18.15 0.00
CA GLN A 39 0.58 -18.15 0.12
C GLN A 39 -0.07 -17.40 -1.03
N LEU A 40 0.50 -16.27 -1.43
CA LEU A 40 -0.05 -15.53 -2.56
C LEU A 40 0.00 -16.37 -3.83
N LYS A 41 1.11 -17.08 -4.04
CA LYS A 41 1.22 -17.94 -5.22
C LYS A 41 0.20 -19.05 -5.19
N GLU A 42 -0.05 -19.63 -4.03
CA GLU A 42 -1.07 -20.65 -3.91
C GLU A 42 -2.46 -20.12 -4.23
N GLN A 43 -2.69 -18.85 -3.96
CA GLN A 43 -3.97 -18.23 -4.26
C GLN A 43 -4.08 -17.82 -5.72
N GLY A 44 -3.06 -18.09 -6.51
CA GLY A 44 -3.12 -17.81 -7.94
C GLY A 44 -2.44 -16.53 -8.38
N TYR A 45 -1.76 -15.84 -7.48
CA TYR A 45 -1.05 -14.62 -7.85
C TYR A 45 0.29 -14.96 -8.46
N LYS A 46 0.71 -14.14 -9.41
CA LYS A 46 2.05 -14.26 -9.98
C LYS A 46 2.84 -13.07 -9.48
N ILE A 47 3.96 -13.32 -8.83
CA ILE A 47 4.75 -12.27 -8.22
C ILE A 47 5.95 -11.97 -9.11
N ASN A 48 6.02 -10.74 -9.61
CA ASN A 48 7.17 -10.31 -10.39
C ASN A 48 8.20 -9.61 -9.49
N LYS A 49 7.73 -8.91 -8.47
CA LYS A 49 8.62 -8.21 -7.55
C LYS A 49 7.95 -8.09 -6.21
N PHE A 50 8.70 -8.23 -5.15
CA PHE A 50 8.22 -8.11 -3.79
C PHE A 50 9.17 -7.23 -3.01
N LYS A 51 8.63 -6.34 -2.19
CA LYS A 51 9.51 -5.52 -1.35
C LYS A 51 8.80 -5.08 -0.08
N VAL A 52 9.59 -4.71 0.91
CA VAL A 52 9.09 -4.13 2.14
C VAL A 52 9.22 -2.62 1.97
N THR A 53 8.13 -1.90 2.16
CA THR A 53 8.16 -0.45 1.96
C THR A 53 8.60 0.25 3.24
N LYS A 54 8.93 1.53 3.10
CA LYS A 54 9.33 2.33 4.26
C LYS A 54 8.18 2.48 5.26
N ARG A 55 6.95 2.31 4.80
CA ARG A 55 5.79 2.44 5.66
C ARG A 55 5.26 1.08 6.09
N ASN A 56 6.13 0.09 6.09
CA ASN A 56 5.86 -1.20 6.69
C ASN A 56 4.76 -1.98 5.98
N CYS A 57 4.79 -1.95 4.66
CA CYS A 57 3.91 -2.79 3.87
C CYS A 57 4.71 -3.86 3.17
N TYR A 58 4.10 -5.02 2.98
CA TYR A 58 4.58 -5.99 2.01
C TYR A 58 3.95 -5.59 0.68
N LYS A 59 4.77 -5.10 -0.24
CA LYS A 59 4.26 -4.64 -1.52
C LYS A 59 4.62 -5.64 -2.61
N THR A 60 3.62 -6.10 -3.31
CA THR A 60 3.76 -7.08 -4.37
C THR A 60 3.40 -6.44 -5.72
N TYR A 61 4.25 -6.66 -6.71
CA TYR A 61 4.00 -6.27 -8.08
C TYR A 61 3.83 -7.56 -8.86
N GLY A 62 2.76 -7.68 -9.58
CA GLY A 62 2.55 -8.89 -10.35
C GLY A 62 1.17 -8.95 -10.97
N PHE A 63 0.62 -10.16 -11.04
CA PHE A 63 -0.69 -10.37 -11.64
C PHE A 63 -1.57 -11.12 -10.67
N ASP A 64 -2.85 -10.79 -10.66
CA ASP A 64 -3.79 -11.51 -9.81
C ASP A 64 -4.21 -12.81 -10.49
N LYS A 65 -5.08 -13.55 -9.82
CA LYS A 65 -5.49 -14.86 -10.33
C LYS A 65 -6.24 -14.79 -11.65
N ASP A 66 -6.75 -13.62 -12.01
CA ASP A 66 -7.45 -13.43 -13.27
C ASP A 66 -6.53 -12.87 -14.35
N GLY A 67 -5.25 -12.75 -14.06
CA GLY A 67 -4.27 -12.26 -15.02
C GLY A 67 -4.18 -10.76 -15.14
N ARG A 68 -4.80 -10.02 -14.21
CA ARG A 68 -4.73 -8.56 -14.22
C ARG A 68 -3.47 -8.09 -13.52
N ARG A 69 -2.83 -7.10 -14.08
CA ARG A 69 -1.63 -6.53 -13.47
C ARG A 69 -2.01 -5.73 -12.23
N VAL A 70 -1.37 -6.01 -11.11
CA VAL A 70 -1.70 -5.37 -9.84
C VAL A 70 -0.48 -4.99 -9.05
N GLU A 71 -0.64 -3.97 -8.22
CA GLU A 71 0.30 -3.67 -7.16
C GLU A 71 -0.52 -3.71 -5.88
N ILE A 72 -0.10 -4.51 -4.93
CA ILE A 72 -0.86 -4.72 -3.70
C ILE A 72 0.01 -4.41 -2.50
N TYR A 73 -0.53 -3.63 -1.58
CA TYR A 73 0.13 -3.33 -0.31
C TYR A 73 -0.58 -4.14 0.76
N HIS A 74 0.14 -5.04 1.39
CA HIS A 74 -0.43 -5.89 2.44
C HIS A 74 0.13 -5.50 3.79
N ASP A 75 -0.74 -5.62 4.80
CA ASP A 75 -0.33 -5.54 6.20
C ASP A 75 0.50 -6.80 6.49
N PRO A 76 1.76 -6.67 6.87
CA PRO A 76 2.60 -7.85 7.04
C PRO A 76 2.26 -8.68 8.27
N VAL A 77 1.46 -8.13 9.19
CA VAL A 77 1.04 -8.87 10.37
C VAL A 77 -0.18 -9.71 10.06
N THR A 78 -1.21 -9.09 9.49
CA THR A 78 -2.48 -9.77 9.26
C THR A 78 -2.58 -10.41 7.89
N GLY A 79 -1.79 -9.92 6.94
CA GLY A 79 -1.88 -10.38 5.56
C GLY A 79 -3.01 -9.74 4.78
N LYS A 80 -3.70 -8.77 5.37
CA LYS A 80 -4.81 -8.14 4.67
C LYS A 80 -4.30 -7.13 3.66
N ALA A 81 -4.98 -7.06 2.52
CA ALA A 81 -4.68 -6.05 1.53
C ALA A 81 -5.18 -4.70 2.04
N VAL A 82 -4.26 -3.75 2.14
CA VAL A 82 -4.59 -2.40 2.58
C VAL A 82 -4.91 -1.53 1.38
N LYS A 83 -4.22 -1.79 0.27
CA LYS A 83 -4.44 -1.03 -0.95
C LYS A 83 -4.13 -1.91 -2.14
N THR A 84 -4.96 -1.84 -3.16
CA THR A 84 -4.73 -2.58 -4.40
C THR A 84 -4.88 -1.61 -5.56
N GLU A 85 -3.89 -1.61 -6.45
CA GLU A 85 -3.95 -0.79 -7.65
C GLU A 85 -3.90 -1.71 -8.85
N TYR A 86 -4.85 -1.55 -9.77
CA TYR A 86 -4.89 -2.33 -10.99
C TYR A 86 -4.34 -1.50 -12.14
N HIS A 87 -3.53 -2.13 -13.00
CA HIS A 87 -2.96 -1.46 -14.15
C HIS A 87 -3.36 -2.22 -15.39
N ASP A 88 -3.97 -1.56 -16.30
CA ASP A 88 -4.41 -2.20 -17.56
C ASP A 88 -3.38 -2.06 -18.66
#